data_5b1dc3e61ad1ebcdf7282911297417ce
#
_entry.id   5b1dc3e61ad1ebcdf7282911297417ce
#
_cell.length_a   1.000
_cell.length_b   1.000
_cell.length_c   1.000
_cell.angle_alpha   90.00
_cell.angle_beta   90.00
_cell.angle_gamma   90.00
#
_symmetry.space_group_name_H-M   'P 1'
#
loop_
_entity.id
_entity.type
_entity.pdbx_description
1 polymer ?
#
loop_
_entity_poly.entity_id
_entity_poly.type
_entity_poly.pdbx_seq_one_letter_code
_entity_poly.pdbx_strand_id
1 'polypeptide(L)'
;MQINYSGPLKRMMELKELAEKKNDEQAQFQLAELYTASKNPALLSEAVELYKKSAKQGFTDAKFALGRCYEEGIGVRKNYRGAIQWYKAAKTSITNDLLKYPDPVGEADRARLDSLVESGIFDILMDSIDYDDGPTLETEECNAELGDADAQNSLGCRCYYGKDVEKDIPKAIYWLKKAAEQGYEAAFSHLGDIYEALKDYKEAAKWYRRYAQTRIQWRNERLGW
;
A
#
# COMPACT_ATOMS: atom_id res chain seq x y z
N MET A 1 23.30 -40.50 -15.55
CA MET A 1 23.27 -40.34 -14.08
C MET A 1 22.22 -39.29 -13.73
N GLN A 2 21.07 -39.70 -13.23
CA GLN A 2 20.08 -38.75 -12.67
C GLN A 2 20.57 -38.39 -11.26
N ILE A 3 21.01 -37.13 -11.10
CA ILE A 3 21.37 -36.62 -9.80
C ILE A 3 20.06 -36.34 -9.07
N ASN A 4 19.79 -37.13 -8.03
CA ASN A 4 18.57 -37.00 -7.23
C ASN A 4 18.79 -35.88 -6.21
N TYR A 5 18.41 -34.65 -6.57
CA TYR A 5 18.47 -33.53 -5.66
C TYR A 5 17.32 -33.62 -4.64
N SER A 6 17.63 -33.63 -3.35
CA SER A 6 16.62 -33.63 -2.29
C SER A 6 16.54 -32.25 -1.60
N GLY A 7 15.33 -31.86 -1.22
CA GLY A 7 15.09 -30.67 -0.41
C GLY A 7 15.25 -29.31 -1.11
N PRO A 8 15.90 -28.34 -0.47
CA PRO A 8 15.92 -26.93 -0.94
C PRO A 8 16.53 -26.74 -2.33
N LEU A 9 17.52 -27.54 -2.70
CA LEU A 9 18.18 -27.46 -4.01
C LEU A 9 17.26 -27.88 -5.16
N LYS A 10 16.46 -28.92 -4.94
CA LYS A 10 15.45 -29.37 -5.92
C LYS A 10 14.42 -28.27 -6.18
N ARG A 11 13.91 -27.67 -5.10
CA ARG A 11 12.95 -26.56 -5.21
C ARG A 11 13.53 -25.35 -5.94
N MET A 12 14.79 -25.01 -5.67
CA MET A 12 15.46 -23.92 -6.38
C MET A 12 15.60 -24.17 -7.87
N MET A 13 15.91 -25.41 -8.27
CA MET A 13 16.00 -25.80 -9.67
C MET A 13 14.64 -25.78 -10.38
N GLU A 14 13.59 -26.26 -9.71
CA GLU A 14 12.21 -26.20 -10.23
C GLU A 14 11.76 -24.75 -10.42
N LEU A 15 12.00 -23.88 -9.43
CA LEU A 15 11.69 -22.45 -9.51
C LEU A 15 12.47 -21.77 -10.65
N LYS A 16 13.75 -22.12 -10.82
CA LYS A 16 14.57 -21.60 -11.93
C LYS A 16 14.01 -22.01 -13.29
N GLU A 17 13.59 -23.25 -13.44
CA GLU A 17 12.95 -23.72 -14.67
C GLU A 17 11.63 -23.00 -14.96
N LEU A 18 10.76 -22.83 -13.94
CA LEU A 18 9.51 -22.10 -14.07
C LEU A 18 9.73 -20.62 -14.39
N ALA A 19 10.64 -19.99 -13.69
CA ALA A 19 10.97 -18.57 -13.87
C ALA A 19 11.57 -18.25 -15.24
N GLU A 20 12.46 -19.12 -15.75
CA GLU A 20 13.19 -18.89 -17.01
C GLU A 20 12.41 -19.42 -18.24
N LYS A 21 11.90 -20.65 -18.18
CA LYS A 21 11.26 -21.30 -19.33
C LYS A 21 9.78 -20.97 -19.49
N LYS A 22 9.05 -20.83 -18.36
CA LYS A 22 7.61 -20.54 -18.38
C LYS A 22 7.28 -19.08 -18.12
N ASN A 23 8.28 -18.26 -17.80
CA ASN A 23 8.13 -16.84 -17.47
C ASN A 23 7.08 -16.61 -16.35
N ASP A 24 7.01 -17.54 -15.38
CA ASP A 24 6.04 -17.51 -14.30
C ASP A 24 6.44 -16.43 -13.26
N GLU A 25 5.53 -15.50 -13.03
CA GLU A 25 5.79 -14.32 -12.16
C GLU A 25 5.98 -14.70 -10.71
N GLN A 26 5.25 -15.70 -10.23
CA GLN A 26 5.37 -16.16 -8.84
C GLN A 26 6.66 -16.93 -8.63
N ALA A 27 7.06 -17.78 -9.59
CA ALA A 27 8.33 -18.48 -9.53
C ALA A 27 9.52 -17.50 -9.60
N GLN A 28 9.43 -16.45 -10.43
CA GLN A 28 10.43 -15.38 -10.48
C GLN A 28 10.57 -14.68 -9.14
N PHE A 29 9.46 -14.34 -8.49
CA PHE A 29 9.44 -13.73 -7.16
C PHE A 29 10.06 -14.67 -6.11
N GLN A 30 9.61 -15.92 -6.03
CA GLN A 30 10.12 -16.89 -5.05
C GLN A 30 11.62 -17.17 -5.23
N LEU A 31 12.09 -17.26 -6.48
CA LEU A 31 13.51 -17.43 -6.75
C LEU A 31 14.33 -16.21 -6.31
N ALA A 32 13.81 -15.01 -6.54
CA ALA A 32 14.43 -13.77 -6.09
C ALA A 32 14.53 -13.69 -4.57
N GLU A 33 13.48 -14.12 -3.83
CA GLU A 33 13.49 -14.21 -2.37
C GLU A 33 14.60 -15.16 -1.87
N LEU A 34 14.76 -16.33 -2.50
CA LEU A 34 15.84 -17.27 -2.18
C LEU A 34 17.22 -16.67 -2.41
N TYR A 35 17.38 -15.93 -3.52
CA TYR A 35 18.64 -15.26 -3.83
C TYR A 35 18.96 -14.14 -2.85
N THR A 36 17.96 -13.39 -2.45
CA THR A 36 18.08 -12.32 -1.45
C THR A 36 18.44 -12.88 -0.07
N ALA A 37 17.80 -14.00 0.33
CA ALA A 37 18.08 -14.68 1.59
C ALA A 37 19.51 -15.25 1.66
N SER A 38 20.11 -15.61 0.52
CA SER A 38 21.48 -16.16 0.46
C SER A 38 22.55 -15.13 0.85
N LYS A 39 22.25 -13.83 0.79
CA LYS A 39 23.16 -12.71 1.00
C LYS A 39 24.42 -12.75 0.11
N ASN A 40 24.42 -13.54 -0.95
CA ASN A 40 25.52 -13.60 -1.91
C ASN A 40 25.43 -12.40 -2.86
N PRO A 41 26.45 -11.51 -2.90
CA PRO A 41 26.40 -10.30 -3.72
C PRO A 41 26.13 -10.55 -5.21
N ALA A 42 26.64 -11.66 -5.78
CA ALA A 42 26.39 -12.02 -7.17
C ALA A 42 24.93 -12.35 -7.44
N LEU A 43 24.25 -13.02 -6.49
CA LEU A 43 22.86 -13.40 -6.60
C LEU A 43 21.91 -12.24 -6.28
N LEU A 44 22.35 -11.25 -5.50
CA LEU A 44 21.51 -10.09 -5.17
C LEU A 44 21.15 -9.26 -6.41
N SER A 45 22.07 -9.10 -7.34
CA SER A 45 21.78 -8.40 -8.60
C SER A 45 20.82 -9.19 -9.49
N GLU A 46 20.96 -10.52 -9.53
CA GLU A 46 20.02 -11.40 -10.24
C GLU A 46 18.63 -11.38 -9.61
N ALA A 47 18.56 -11.35 -8.27
CA ALA A 47 17.30 -11.24 -7.55
C ALA A 47 16.53 -9.98 -7.97
N VAL A 48 17.21 -8.84 -8.08
CA VAL A 48 16.58 -7.59 -8.54
C VAL A 48 16.04 -7.71 -9.96
N GLU A 49 16.75 -8.37 -10.86
CA GLU A 49 16.26 -8.58 -12.24
C GLU A 49 15.04 -9.53 -12.28
N LEU A 50 15.03 -10.57 -11.43
CA LEU A 50 13.87 -11.44 -11.27
C LEU A 50 12.66 -10.69 -10.69
N TYR A 51 12.87 -9.88 -9.66
CA TYR A 51 11.79 -9.02 -9.14
C TYR A 51 11.26 -8.06 -10.20
N LYS A 52 12.12 -7.47 -11.03
CA LYS A 52 11.70 -6.59 -12.14
C LYS A 52 10.86 -7.34 -13.17
N LYS A 53 11.23 -8.59 -13.52
CA LYS A 53 10.46 -9.41 -14.45
C LYS A 53 9.07 -9.73 -13.88
N SER A 54 9.00 -10.18 -12.64
CA SER A 54 7.76 -10.48 -11.93
C SER A 54 6.88 -9.22 -11.77
N ALA A 55 7.46 -8.09 -11.37
CA ALA A 55 6.76 -6.82 -11.22
C ALA A 55 6.17 -6.28 -12.54
N LYS A 56 6.87 -6.47 -13.67
CA LYS A 56 6.36 -6.11 -15.01
C LYS A 56 5.12 -6.93 -15.41
N GLN A 57 5.00 -8.15 -14.93
CA GLN A 57 3.84 -9.01 -15.14
C GLN A 57 2.67 -8.65 -14.21
N GLY A 58 2.87 -7.71 -13.30
CA GLY A 58 1.84 -7.21 -12.40
C GLY A 58 1.98 -7.68 -10.95
N PHE A 59 2.88 -8.63 -10.66
CA PHE A 59 2.97 -9.23 -9.33
C PHE A 59 3.29 -8.20 -8.24
N THR A 60 2.34 -8.00 -7.35
CA THR A 60 2.35 -6.90 -6.38
C THR A 60 3.48 -7.02 -5.36
N ASP A 61 3.74 -8.25 -4.87
CA ASP A 61 4.78 -8.49 -3.86
C ASP A 61 6.17 -8.22 -4.44
N ALA A 62 6.38 -8.49 -5.74
CA ALA A 62 7.63 -8.16 -6.43
C ALA A 62 7.85 -6.64 -6.53
N LYS A 63 6.79 -5.85 -6.74
CA LYS A 63 6.87 -4.39 -6.70
C LYS A 63 7.27 -3.89 -5.33
N PHE A 64 6.68 -4.45 -4.27
CA PHE A 64 7.05 -4.12 -2.90
C PHE A 64 8.49 -4.50 -2.58
N ALA A 65 8.92 -5.72 -2.97
CA ALA A 65 10.31 -6.19 -2.80
C ALA A 65 11.32 -5.28 -3.52
N LEU A 66 11.00 -4.80 -4.73
CA LEU A 66 11.83 -3.81 -5.42
C LEU A 66 11.93 -2.50 -4.64
N GLY A 67 10.83 -2.01 -4.06
CA GLY A 67 10.86 -0.84 -3.19
C GLY A 67 11.88 -1.01 -2.07
N ARG A 68 11.88 -2.16 -1.40
CA ARG A 68 12.88 -2.51 -0.37
C ARG A 68 14.31 -2.57 -0.92
N CYS A 69 14.51 -3.21 -2.07
CA CYS A 69 15.83 -3.29 -2.70
C CYS A 69 16.41 -1.90 -2.96
N TYR A 70 15.63 -0.96 -3.47
CA TYR A 70 16.06 0.41 -3.70
C TYR A 70 16.22 1.22 -2.40
N GLU A 71 15.40 0.99 -1.39
CA GLU A 71 15.48 1.65 -0.07
C GLU A 71 16.73 1.21 0.69
N GLU A 72 17.02 -0.08 0.70
CA GLU A 72 18.11 -0.69 1.49
C GLU A 72 19.42 -0.80 0.71
N GLY A 73 19.37 -0.76 -0.63
CA GLY A 73 20.53 -0.95 -1.50
C GLY A 73 20.88 -2.43 -1.72
N ILE A 74 19.87 -3.32 -1.74
CA ILE A 74 20.06 -4.75 -1.95
C ILE A 74 20.18 -5.05 -3.44
N GLY A 75 21.35 -5.46 -3.89
CA GLY A 75 21.63 -5.77 -5.30
C GLY A 75 21.56 -4.57 -6.27
N VAL A 76 21.26 -3.39 -5.78
CA VAL A 76 21.22 -2.12 -6.52
C VAL A 76 21.74 -0.97 -5.67
N ARG A 77 22.15 0.12 -6.33
CA ARG A 77 22.49 1.35 -5.60
C ARG A 77 21.25 1.89 -4.89
N LYS A 78 21.41 2.23 -3.63
CA LYS A 78 20.39 2.86 -2.79
C LYS A 78 19.79 4.11 -3.45
N ASN A 79 18.45 4.14 -3.55
CA ASN A 79 17.72 5.22 -4.21
C ASN A 79 16.30 5.33 -3.66
N TYR A 80 16.08 6.26 -2.75
CA TYR A 80 14.78 6.48 -2.11
C TYR A 80 13.67 6.91 -3.09
N ARG A 81 14.00 7.70 -4.15
CA ARG A 81 13.01 8.04 -5.18
C ARG A 81 12.55 6.80 -5.95
N GLY A 82 13.48 5.91 -6.29
CA GLY A 82 13.14 4.63 -6.91
C GLY A 82 12.29 3.76 -6.00
N ALA A 83 12.61 3.72 -4.70
CA ALA A 83 11.80 2.99 -3.71
C ALA A 83 10.35 3.51 -3.65
N ILE A 84 10.16 4.83 -3.60
CA ILE A 84 8.83 5.46 -3.59
C ILE A 84 8.02 5.07 -4.83
N GLN A 85 8.64 5.11 -6.01
CA GLN A 85 7.95 4.72 -7.25
C GLN A 85 7.44 3.28 -7.21
N TRP A 86 8.25 2.35 -6.70
CA TRP A 86 7.87 0.96 -6.58
C TRP A 86 6.82 0.72 -5.52
N TYR A 87 6.87 1.40 -4.36
CA TYR A 87 5.83 1.32 -3.34
C TYR A 87 4.49 1.90 -3.84
N LYS A 88 4.51 3.02 -4.57
CA LYS A 88 3.32 3.58 -5.24
C LYS A 88 2.75 2.61 -6.29
N ALA A 89 3.61 1.95 -7.06
CA ALA A 89 3.17 0.94 -8.02
C ALA A 89 2.54 -0.29 -7.34
N ALA A 90 3.05 -0.72 -6.18
CA ALA A 90 2.43 -1.77 -5.38
C ALA A 90 1.05 -1.35 -4.87
N LYS A 91 0.93 -0.12 -4.31
CA LYS A 91 -0.35 0.47 -3.89
C LYS A 91 -1.41 0.40 -4.99
N THR A 92 -1.07 0.87 -6.20
CA THR A 92 -2.00 0.90 -7.34
C THR A 92 -2.42 -0.52 -7.75
N SER A 93 -1.51 -1.48 -7.73
CA SER A 93 -1.84 -2.89 -8.04
C SER A 93 -2.83 -3.46 -7.03
N ILE A 94 -2.61 -3.24 -5.74
CA ILE A 94 -3.50 -3.71 -4.67
C ILE A 94 -4.91 -3.13 -4.88
N THR A 95 -5.02 -1.84 -5.16
CA THR A 95 -6.31 -1.20 -5.42
C THR A 95 -7.01 -1.84 -6.62
N ASN A 96 -6.28 -2.12 -7.70
CA ASN A 96 -6.85 -2.77 -8.89
C ASN A 96 -7.26 -4.22 -8.61
N ASP A 97 -6.50 -4.96 -7.81
CA ASP A 97 -6.84 -6.33 -7.43
C ASP A 97 -8.12 -6.36 -6.57
N LEU A 98 -8.29 -5.40 -5.68
CA LEU A 98 -9.50 -5.27 -4.86
C LEU A 98 -10.74 -4.89 -5.69
N LEU A 99 -10.58 -4.10 -6.74
CA LEU A 99 -11.67 -3.77 -7.66
C LEU A 99 -12.13 -4.98 -8.49
N LYS A 100 -11.25 -5.96 -8.74
CA LYS A 100 -11.59 -7.21 -9.44
C LYS A 100 -12.38 -8.19 -8.57
N TYR A 101 -12.20 -8.10 -7.25
CA TYR A 101 -12.89 -8.94 -6.28
C TYR A 101 -13.69 -8.05 -5.32
N PRO A 102 -14.84 -7.50 -5.78
CA PRO A 102 -15.69 -6.68 -4.95
C PRO A 102 -16.10 -7.43 -3.69
N ASP A 103 -16.18 -6.71 -2.57
CA ASP A 103 -16.55 -7.26 -1.29
C ASP A 103 -17.97 -7.85 -1.34
N PRO A 104 -18.16 -9.12 -1.02
CA PRO A 104 -19.51 -9.69 -0.94
C PRO A 104 -20.40 -8.95 0.09
N VAL A 105 -19.81 -8.33 1.12
CA VAL A 105 -20.52 -7.45 2.04
C VAL A 105 -20.92 -6.15 1.35
N GLY A 106 -20.04 -5.58 0.52
CA GLY A 106 -20.34 -4.40 -0.29
C GLY A 106 -21.40 -4.65 -1.38
N GLU A 107 -21.50 -5.88 -1.91
CA GLU A 107 -22.61 -6.24 -2.83
C GLU A 107 -23.96 -6.32 -2.11
N ALA A 108 -23.99 -6.89 -0.90
CA ALA A 108 -25.21 -6.96 -0.09
C ALA A 108 -25.68 -5.56 0.34
N ASP A 109 -24.75 -4.68 0.74
CA ASP A 109 -25.07 -3.30 1.09
C ASP A 109 -25.45 -2.47 -0.14
N ARG A 110 -24.84 -2.74 -1.31
CA ARG A 110 -25.20 -2.10 -2.58
C ARG A 110 -26.60 -2.52 -3.03
N ALA A 111 -26.92 -3.81 -2.99
CA ALA A 111 -28.26 -4.30 -3.30
C ALA A 111 -29.34 -3.73 -2.35
N ARG A 112 -28.97 -3.49 -1.09
CA ARG A 112 -29.84 -2.86 -0.10
C ARG A 112 -30.03 -1.36 -0.37
N LEU A 113 -28.96 -0.66 -0.78
CA LEU A 113 -29.00 0.72 -1.24
C LEU A 113 -29.82 0.87 -2.51
N ASP A 114 -29.61 -0.01 -3.51
CA ASP A 114 -30.38 -0.03 -4.75
C ASP A 114 -31.89 -0.25 -4.47
N SER A 115 -32.23 -1.16 -3.55
CA SER A 115 -33.62 -1.37 -3.10
C SER A 115 -34.22 -0.16 -2.39
N LEU A 116 -33.42 0.59 -1.63
CA LEU A 116 -33.87 1.83 -0.98
C LEU A 116 -34.08 2.96 -1.99
N VAL A 117 -33.24 3.03 -3.02
CA VAL A 117 -33.39 3.98 -4.14
C VAL A 117 -34.64 3.65 -4.95
N GLU A 118 -34.86 2.38 -5.31
CA GLU A 118 -36.06 1.94 -6.06
C GLU A 118 -37.35 2.16 -5.28
N SER A 119 -37.34 2.09 -3.95
CA SER A 119 -38.51 2.33 -3.09
C SER A 119 -38.86 3.81 -2.88
N GLY A 120 -38.02 4.74 -3.37
CA GLY A 120 -38.16 6.19 -3.15
C GLY A 120 -37.93 6.62 -1.69
N ILE A 121 -37.60 5.69 -0.80
CA ILE A 121 -37.30 5.99 0.62
C ILE A 121 -35.96 6.70 0.72
N PHE A 122 -35.04 6.41 -0.21
CA PHE A 122 -33.73 7.05 -0.28
C PHE A 122 -33.84 8.56 -0.50
N ASP A 123 -34.75 9.01 -1.40
CA ASP A 123 -34.98 10.44 -1.66
C ASP A 123 -35.59 11.13 -0.44
N ILE A 124 -36.52 10.45 0.26
CA ILE A 124 -37.11 10.97 1.49
C ILE A 124 -36.11 11.05 2.64
N LEU A 125 -35.21 10.06 2.73
CA LEU A 125 -34.12 10.07 3.71
C LEU A 125 -33.07 11.14 3.37
N MET A 126 -32.74 11.33 2.09
CA MET A 126 -31.79 12.37 1.66
C MET A 126 -32.34 13.77 1.81
N ASP A 127 -33.65 13.99 1.59
CA ASP A 127 -34.33 15.27 1.86
C ASP A 127 -34.51 15.57 3.36
N SER A 128 -34.48 14.54 4.21
CA SER A 128 -34.55 14.69 5.68
C SER A 128 -33.16 14.74 6.35
N ILE A 129 -32.10 14.41 5.63
CA ILE A 129 -30.75 14.66 6.07
C ILE A 129 -30.45 16.11 5.68
N ASP A 130 -30.53 17.02 6.63
CA ASP A 130 -29.82 18.28 6.51
C ASP A 130 -28.37 17.90 6.18
N TYR A 131 -27.94 18.17 4.94
CA TYR A 131 -26.53 18.17 4.58
C TYR A 131 -25.90 19.31 5.37
N ASP A 132 -25.73 19.06 6.66
CA ASP A 132 -24.80 19.85 7.44
C ASP A 132 -23.43 19.63 6.79
N ASP A 133 -22.79 20.70 6.41
CA ASP A 133 -21.46 20.74 5.74
C ASP A 133 -20.45 19.96 6.58
N GLY A 134 -20.52 18.65 6.62
CA GLY A 134 -19.59 17.76 7.36
C GLY A 134 -19.21 18.24 8.77
N PRO A 135 -18.38 17.55 9.52
CA PRO A 135 -18.00 18.02 10.83
C PRO A 135 -17.33 19.39 10.71
N THR A 136 -17.86 20.38 11.44
CA THR A 136 -17.25 21.71 11.51
C THR A 136 -15.79 21.60 11.97
N LEU A 137 -14.95 22.56 11.62
CA LEU A 137 -13.55 22.57 12.06
C LEU A 137 -13.43 22.38 13.58
N GLU A 138 -14.30 23.05 14.34
CA GLU A 138 -14.33 22.96 15.81
C GLU A 138 -14.66 21.54 16.28
N THR A 139 -15.60 20.86 15.62
CA THR A 139 -15.95 19.47 15.92
C THR A 139 -14.80 18.52 15.56
N GLU A 140 -14.12 18.74 14.41
CA GLU A 140 -12.96 17.94 14.02
C GLU A 140 -11.80 18.16 14.98
N GLU A 141 -11.51 19.39 15.38
CA GLU A 141 -10.46 19.69 16.37
C GLU A 141 -10.74 18.97 17.70
N CYS A 142 -11.97 19.05 18.19
CA CYS A 142 -12.38 18.36 19.42
C CYS A 142 -12.20 16.83 19.29
N ASN A 143 -12.70 16.24 18.22
CA ASN A 143 -12.58 14.79 17.99
C ASN A 143 -11.11 14.34 17.81
N ALA A 144 -10.29 15.13 17.12
CA ALA A 144 -8.86 14.86 16.96
C ALA A 144 -8.12 14.89 18.31
N GLU A 145 -8.46 15.83 19.19
CA GLU A 145 -7.93 15.93 20.56
C GLU A 145 -8.37 14.75 21.43
N LEU A 146 -9.60 14.28 21.26
CA LEU A 146 -10.13 13.08 21.92
C LEU A 146 -9.51 11.78 21.40
N GLY A 147 -8.73 11.84 20.34
CA GLY A 147 -7.97 10.71 19.82
C GLY A 147 -8.60 10.00 18.62
N ASP A 148 -9.67 10.54 18.03
CA ASP A 148 -10.25 9.98 16.82
C ASP A 148 -9.28 10.05 15.64
N ALA A 149 -8.95 8.89 15.07
CA ALA A 149 -7.92 8.79 14.03
C ALA A 149 -8.38 9.39 12.68
N ASP A 150 -9.66 9.33 12.37
CA ASP A 150 -10.21 9.93 11.15
C ASP A 150 -10.20 11.45 11.25
N ALA A 151 -10.65 12.01 12.39
CA ALA A 151 -10.58 13.44 12.65
C ALA A 151 -9.14 13.96 12.68
N GLN A 152 -8.20 13.21 13.26
CA GLN A 152 -6.76 13.55 13.22
C GLN A 152 -6.22 13.58 11.79
N ASN A 153 -6.59 12.61 10.96
CA ASN A 153 -6.18 12.59 9.55
C ASN A 153 -6.81 13.75 8.78
N SER A 154 -8.10 14.01 8.98
CA SER A 154 -8.83 15.11 8.33
C SER A 154 -8.23 16.47 8.70
N LEU A 155 -8.01 16.72 9.98
CA LEU A 155 -7.38 17.95 10.49
C LEU A 155 -5.96 18.11 9.95
N GLY A 156 -5.19 17.02 9.88
CA GLY A 156 -3.87 17.01 9.25
C GLY A 156 -3.90 17.43 7.79
N CYS A 157 -4.86 16.93 7.02
CA CYS A 157 -5.07 17.33 5.63
C CYS A 157 -5.49 18.81 5.51
N ARG A 158 -6.43 19.29 6.34
CA ARG A 158 -6.82 20.70 6.35
C ARG A 158 -5.62 21.62 6.62
N CYS A 159 -4.79 21.30 7.60
CA CYS A 159 -3.56 22.06 7.89
C CYS A 159 -2.57 22.02 6.73
N TYR A 160 -2.46 20.93 6.00
CA TYR A 160 -1.57 20.83 4.85
C TYR A 160 -2.02 21.66 3.65
N TYR A 161 -3.31 21.63 3.33
CA TYR A 161 -3.87 22.35 2.19
C TYR A 161 -4.22 23.81 2.53
N GLY A 162 -4.38 24.15 3.81
CA GLY A 162 -4.87 25.46 4.24
C GLY A 162 -6.38 25.60 4.01
N LYS A 163 -7.15 24.50 4.19
CA LYS A 163 -8.61 24.50 4.02
C LYS A 163 -9.27 24.83 5.35
N ASP A 164 -9.93 25.97 5.43
CA ASP A 164 -10.61 26.51 6.61
C ASP A 164 -9.68 26.80 7.81
N VAL A 165 -8.37 26.60 7.64
CA VAL A 165 -7.29 26.88 8.60
C VAL A 165 -6.09 27.46 7.86
N GLU A 166 -5.22 28.17 8.57
CA GLU A 166 -3.94 28.58 7.99
C GLU A 166 -3.09 27.35 7.67
N LYS A 167 -2.41 27.39 6.52
CA LYS A 167 -1.53 26.31 6.09
C LYS A 167 -0.36 26.17 7.06
N ASP A 168 -0.27 25.02 7.72
CA ASP A 168 0.75 24.69 8.71
C ASP A 168 1.23 23.25 8.49
N ILE A 169 2.36 23.11 7.81
CA ILE A 169 2.95 21.79 7.51
C ILE A 169 3.41 21.04 8.77
N PRO A 170 4.09 21.65 9.74
CA PRO A 170 4.39 21.04 11.03
C PRO A 170 3.15 20.51 11.76
N LYS A 171 2.07 21.28 11.85
CA LYS A 171 0.81 20.87 12.48
C LYS A 171 0.15 19.73 11.69
N ALA A 172 0.19 19.78 10.37
CA ALA A 172 -0.28 18.70 9.51
C ALA A 172 0.44 17.37 9.79
N ILE A 173 1.78 17.40 9.81
CA ILE A 173 2.60 16.22 10.13
C ILE A 173 2.30 15.69 11.53
N TYR A 174 2.11 16.57 12.51
CA TYR A 174 1.78 16.19 13.89
C TYR A 174 0.48 15.37 13.95
N TRP A 175 -0.61 15.88 13.37
CA TRP A 175 -1.89 15.20 13.40
C TRP A 175 -1.90 13.91 12.58
N LEU A 176 -1.31 13.93 11.39
CA LEU A 176 -1.19 12.74 10.57
C LEU A 176 -0.35 11.64 11.23
N LYS A 177 0.70 11.99 11.99
CA LYS A 177 1.46 11.01 12.75
C LYS A 177 0.64 10.37 13.86
N LYS A 178 -0.18 11.14 14.57
CA LYS A 178 -1.09 10.60 15.58
C LYS A 178 -2.09 9.59 14.96
N ALA A 179 -2.70 9.93 13.84
CA ALA A 179 -3.56 8.99 13.11
C ALA A 179 -2.81 7.74 12.64
N ALA A 180 -1.59 7.93 12.15
CA ALA A 180 -0.73 6.83 11.68
C ALA A 180 -0.28 5.90 12.83
N GLU A 181 -0.05 6.41 14.03
CA GLU A 181 0.26 5.62 15.23
C GLU A 181 -0.89 4.69 15.61
N GLN A 182 -2.11 5.08 15.35
CA GLN A 182 -3.31 4.27 15.52
C GLN A 182 -3.58 3.30 14.37
N GLY A 183 -2.72 3.27 13.35
CA GLY A 183 -2.86 2.40 12.19
C GLY A 183 -3.77 2.94 11.10
N TYR A 184 -4.17 4.22 11.14
CA TYR A 184 -5.03 4.80 10.12
C TYR A 184 -4.30 4.88 8.77
N GLU A 185 -4.69 4.02 7.84
CA GLU A 185 -3.95 3.78 6.59
C GLU A 185 -3.79 5.02 5.70
N ALA A 186 -4.83 5.86 5.60
CA ALA A 186 -4.77 7.06 4.78
C ALA A 186 -3.67 8.01 5.26
N ALA A 187 -3.44 8.09 6.56
CA ALA A 187 -2.39 8.94 7.15
C ALA A 187 -0.98 8.55 6.68
N PHE A 188 -0.72 7.25 6.45
CA PHE A 188 0.58 6.82 5.88
C PHE A 188 0.81 7.39 4.48
N SER A 189 -0.24 7.38 3.64
CA SER A 189 -0.16 7.94 2.29
C SER A 189 0.06 9.45 2.33
N HIS A 190 -0.72 10.16 3.15
CA HIS A 190 -0.62 11.62 3.28
C HIS A 190 0.76 12.06 3.82
N LEU A 191 1.30 11.36 4.83
CA LEU A 191 2.67 11.61 5.31
C LEU A 191 3.70 11.37 4.20
N GLY A 192 3.54 10.30 3.42
CA GLY A 192 4.40 10.03 2.26
C GLY A 192 4.38 11.18 1.25
N ASP A 193 3.20 11.68 0.91
CA ASP A 193 3.02 12.79 -0.03
C ASP A 193 3.65 14.10 0.51
N ILE A 194 3.45 14.39 1.79
CA ILE A 194 4.02 15.59 2.43
C ILE A 194 5.56 15.53 2.44
N TYR A 195 6.15 14.42 2.89
CA TYR A 195 7.61 14.29 2.92
C TYR A 195 8.22 14.26 1.52
N GLU A 196 7.52 13.73 0.51
CA GLU A 196 7.94 13.82 -0.88
C GLU A 196 7.93 15.27 -1.39
N ALA A 197 6.88 16.05 -1.07
CA ALA A 197 6.81 17.48 -1.39
C ALA A 197 7.92 18.28 -0.71
N LEU A 198 8.30 17.92 0.53
CA LEU A 198 9.43 18.49 1.25
C LEU A 198 10.80 18.01 0.73
N LYS A 199 10.82 17.09 -0.25
CA LYS A 199 12.03 16.45 -0.82
C LYS A 199 12.78 15.56 0.19
N ASP A 200 12.18 15.23 1.32
CA ASP A 200 12.69 14.22 2.24
C ASP A 200 12.27 12.83 1.77
N TYR A 201 12.93 12.38 0.71
CA TYR A 201 12.62 11.10 0.06
C TYR A 201 12.88 9.90 0.97
N LYS A 202 13.72 10.04 1.99
CA LYS A 202 13.99 8.98 2.96
C LYS A 202 12.77 8.74 3.86
N GLU A 203 12.23 9.80 4.45
CA GLU A 203 11.02 9.69 5.27
C GLU A 203 9.80 9.33 4.40
N ALA A 204 9.65 9.91 3.22
CA ALA A 204 8.59 9.56 2.28
C ALA A 204 8.58 8.05 1.97
N ALA A 205 9.75 7.46 1.67
CA ALA A 205 9.87 6.03 1.38
C ALA A 205 9.42 5.16 2.56
N LYS A 206 9.73 5.53 3.80
CA LYS A 206 9.29 4.79 5.00
C LYS A 206 7.76 4.77 5.11
N TRP A 207 7.10 5.90 4.89
CA TRP A 207 5.65 6.01 5.01
C TRP A 207 4.93 5.26 3.88
N TYR A 208 5.38 5.37 2.64
CA TYR A 208 4.83 4.60 1.52
C TYR A 208 5.07 3.09 1.68
N ARG A 209 6.23 2.69 2.22
CA ARG A 209 6.51 1.29 2.56
C ARG A 209 5.49 0.78 3.58
N ARG A 210 5.27 1.53 4.66
CA ARG A 210 4.31 1.15 5.71
C ARG A 210 2.90 1.00 5.14
N TYR A 211 2.47 1.97 4.32
CA TYR A 211 1.20 1.89 3.62
C TYR A 211 1.08 0.62 2.77
N ALA A 212 2.06 0.36 1.89
CA ALA A 212 2.04 -0.79 1.00
C ALA A 212 2.07 -2.13 1.78
N GLN A 213 2.84 -2.20 2.85
CA GLN A 213 2.94 -3.38 3.71
C GLN A 213 1.59 -3.71 4.37
N THR A 214 0.92 -2.72 4.97
CA THR A 214 -0.40 -2.90 5.60
C THR A 214 -1.42 -3.39 4.57
N ARG A 215 -1.42 -2.81 3.37
CA ARG A 215 -2.35 -3.20 2.30
C ARG A 215 -2.08 -4.60 1.76
N ILE A 216 -0.82 -5.01 1.63
CA ILE A 216 -0.44 -6.37 1.23
C ILE A 216 -0.90 -7.37 2.29
N GLN A 217 -0.66 -7.08 3.57
CA GLN A 217 -1.11 -7.93 4.66
C GLN A 217 -2.63 -8.11 4.65
N TRP A 218 -3.37 -7.02 4.59
CA TRP A 218 -4.83 -7.05 4.52
C TRP A 218 -5.35 -7.85 3.31
N ARG A 219 -4.73 -7.67 2.12
CA ARG A 219 -5.07 -8.46 0.93
C ARG A 219 -4.85 -9.96 1.18
N ASN A 220 -3.73 -10.34 1.78
CA ASN A 220 -3.39 -11.74 2.02
C ASN A 220 -4.35 -12.38 3.03
N GLU A 221 -4.69 -11.68 4.11
CA GLU A 221 -5.68 -12.13 5.09
C GLU A 221 -7.05 -12.36 4.44
N ARG A 222 -7.46 -11.48 3.53
CA ARG A 222 -8.75 -11.56 2.83
C ARG A 222 -8.81 -12.68 1.77
N LEU A 223 -7.71 -12.91 1.06
CA LEU A 223 -7.64 -13.92 0.00
C LEU A 223 -7.23 -15.30 0.53
N GLY A 224 -6.92 -15.45 1.81
CA GLY A 224 -6.52 -16.70 2.44
C GLY A 224 -5.14 -17.20 1.98
N TRP A 225 -4.22 -16.28 1.71
CA TRP A 225 -2.87 -16.55 1.21
C TRP A 225 -1.84 -16.52 2.34
#